data_8288e2cb1dbfe54ff20609f4c634f0ea
#
_entry.id   8288e2cb1dbfe54ff20609f4c634f0ea
#
_cell.length_a   1.000
_cell.length_b   1.000
_cell.length_c   1.000
_cell.angle_alpha   90.00
_cell.angle_beta   90.00
_cell.angle_gamma   90.00
#
_symmetry.space_group_name_H-M   'P 1'
#
loop_
_entity.id
_entity.type
_entity.pdbx_description
1 polymer ?
#
loop_
_entity_poly.entity_id
_entity_poly.type
_entity_poly.pdbx_seq_one_letter_code
_entity_poly.pdbx_strand_id
1 'polypeptide(L)'
;MGAHEILDDRGRRRREFLRVAVLGVGASLLAPALLRSPARAAAVDALLLSCMDYRLIAETERYMSGRGLRHKYDHVILAGGALGALTEKYPAWNQTFWEHLDVAIQLHQVHKVIVLDHRDCGAYQVILGEDFAKDRAKETTVHAEQLQNLRKRIVAQYPSLEVELLLMSLDGKVEKVS
;
A
#
# COMPACT_ATOMS: atom_id res chain seq x y z
N MET A 1 49.83 -12.21 -12.95
CA MET A 1 48.94 -13.37 -12.97
C MET A 1 47.82 -13.07 -12.00
N GLY A 2 46.60 -12.81 -12.31
CA GLY A 2 45.92 -12.63 -13.56
C GLY A 2 44.41 -12.49 -13.21
N ALA A 3 43.87 -11.26 -13.19
CA ALA A 3 42.42 -11.04 -13.03
C ALA A 3 41.63 -11.35 -14.32
N HIS A 4 42.28 -11.73 -15.40
CA HIS A 4 41.67 -12.02 -16.69
C HIS A 4 41.16 -13.46 -16.87
N GLU A 5 41.63 -14.41 -16.03
CA GLU A 5 41.34 -15.85 -16.19
C GLU A 5 40.01 -16.25 -15.54
N ILE A 6 39.48 -15.46 -14.58
CA ILE A 6 38.26 -15.81 -13.83
C ILE A 6 36.96 -15.44 -14.61
N LEU A 7 37.06 -14.55 -15.60
CA LEU A 7 35.86 -14.12 -16.36
C LEU A 7 35.52 -15.04 -17.53
N ASP A 8 36.47 -15.83 -18.02
CA ASP A 8 36.24 -16.74 -19.16
C ASP A 8 35.56 -18.08 -18.75
N ASP A 9 35.76 -18.52 -17.52
CA ASP A 9 35.16 -19.78 -17.02
C ASP A 9 33.62 -19.66 -16.82
N ARG A 10 33.12 -18.49 -16.48
CA ARG A 10 31.67 -18.26 -16.36
C ARG A 10 30.96 -18.20 -17.70
N GLY A 11 31.62 -17.73 -18.73
CA GLY A 11 31.09 -17.69 -20.09
C GLY A 11 31.00 -19.09 -20.73
N ARG A 12 31.95 -19.96 -20.42
CA ARG A 12 32.03 -21.31 -20.96
C ARG A 12 30.96 -22.23 -20.36
N ARG A 13 30.70 -22.16 -19.05
CA ARG A 13 29.65 -22.93 -18.37
C ARG A 13 28.23 -22.57 -18.80
N ARG A 14 27.97 -21.30 -19.14
CA ARG A 14 26.66 -20.88 -19.70
C ARG A 14 26.41 -21.41 -21.11
N ARG A 15 27.45 -21.57 -21.93
CA ARG A 15 27.34 -22.10 -23.30
C ARG A 15 27.18 -23.62 -23.32
N GLU A 16 27.75 -24.34 -22.39
CA GLU A 16 27.57 -25.80 -22.27
C GLU A 16 26.17 -26.15 -21.75
N PHE A 17 25.62 -25.38 -20.84
CA PHE A 17 24.23 -25.59 -20.35
C PHE A 17 23.19 -25.43 -21.46
N LEU A 18 23.43 -24.53 -22.42
CA LEU A 18 22.53 -24.32 -23.58
C LEU A 18 22.72 -25.38 -24.69
N ARG A 19 23.83 -26.11 -24.73
CA ARG A 19 24.05 -27.16 -25.75
C ARG A 19 23.46 -28.52 -25.39
N VAL A 20 23.23 -28.82 -24.13
CA VAL A 20 22.60 -30.06 -23.67
C VAL A 20 21.06 -30.03 -23.85
N ALA A 21 20.46 -28.87 -24.04
CA ALA A 21 19.01 -28.73 -24.22
C ALA A 21 18.49 -29.01 -25.64
N VAL A 22 19.39 -29.32 -26.63
CA VAL A 22 18.99 -29.40 -28.05
C VAL A 22 18.97 -30.82 -28.64
N LEU A 23 19.39 -31.87 -27.91
CA LEU A 23 19.45 -33.24 -28.41
C LEU A 23 18.56 -34.23 -27.63
N GLY A 24 17.33 -33.89 -27.38
CA GLY A 24 16.31 -34.77 -26.85
C GLY A 24 15.04 -34.75 -27.69
N VAL A 25 15.13 -35.22 -28.94
CA VAL A 25 13.94 -35.49 -29.78
C VAL A 25 13.45 -36.90 -29.44
N GLY A 26 12.30 -37.02 -28.84
CA GLY A 26 11.66 -38.33 -28.66
C GLY A 26 10.45 -38.30 -27.76
N ALA A 27 9.27 -38.43 -28.35
CA ALA A 27 7.96 -38.70 -27.75
C ALA A 27 7.28 -37.49 -27.04
N SER A 28 6.68 -36.64 -27.87
CA SER A 28 5.61 -35.71 -27.46
C SER A 28 4.37 -36.48 -27.07
N LEU A 29 4.26 -36.83 -25.80
CA LEU A 29 2.94 -36.93 -25.18
C LEU A 29 2.40 -35.51 -25.09
N LEU A 30 1.39 -35.20 -25.86
CA LEU A 30 0.57 -33.99 -25.72
C LEU A 30 -0.11 -34.01 -24.30
N ALA A 31 0.66 -33.65 -23.29
CA ALA A 31 0.05 -33.21 -22.06
C ALA A 31 -0.65 -31.89 -22.41
N PRO A 32 -1.97 -31.75 -22.15
CA PRO A 32 -2.59 -30.46 -22.28
C PRO A 32 -1.80 -29.53 -21.36
N ALA A 33 -1.15 -28.52 -21.92
CA ALA A 33 -0.63 -27.41 -21.17
C ALA A 33 -1.85 -26.85 -20.43
N LEU A 34 -2.00 -27.27 -19.17
CA LEU A 34 -2.87 -26.59 -18.23
C LEU A 34 -2.35 -25.15 -18.24
N LEU A 35 -3.00 -24.31 -19.04
CA LEU A 35 -2.90 -22.87 -18.95
C LEU A 35 -3.22 -22.55 -17.49
N ARG A 36 -2.18 -22.57 -16.66
CA ARG A 36 -2.28 -22.03 -15.33
C ARG A 36 -2.62 -20.57 -15.54
N SER A 37 -3.90 -20.26 -15.48
CA SER A 37 -4.35 -18.89 -15.31
C SER A 37 -3.46 -18.30 -14.21
N PRO A 38 -2.85 -17.13 -14.42
CA PRO A 38 -2.10 -16.50 -13.33
C PRO A 38 -3.01 -16.56 -12.10
N ALA A 39 -2.47 -17.07 -11.01
CA ALA A 39 -3.25 -17.18 -9.77
C ALA A 39 -3.77 -15.76 -9.48
N ARG A 40 -5.06 -15.55 -9.75
CA ARG A 40 -5.71 -14.28 -9.45
C ARG A 40 -5.64 -14.15 -7.94
N ALA A 41 -4.95 -13.14 -7.46
CA ALA A 41 -4.92 -12.88 -6.02
C ALA A 41 -6.37 -12.78 -5.53
N ALA A 42 -6.63 -13.31 -4.34
CA ALA A 42 -7.97 -13.26 -3.77
C ALA A 42 -8.41 -11.80 -3.65
N ALA A 43 -9.66 -11.52 -4.01
CA ALA A 43 -10.24 -10.19 -3.80
C ALA A 43 -10.20 -9.86 -2.30
N VAL A 44 -9.89 -8.61 -1.97
CA VAL A 44 -9.95 -8.09 -0.60
C VAL A 44 -10.98 -6.96 -0.50
N ASP A 45 -11.47 -6.74 0.72
CA ASP A 45 -12.61 -5.84 0.92
C ASP A 45 -12.22 -4.36 0.84
N ALA A 46 -10.97 -4.01 1.17
CA ALA A 46 -10.53 -2.62 1.22
C ALA A 46 -9.02 -2.43 1.04
N LEU A 47 -8.62 -1.18 0.73
CA LEU A 47 -7.30 -0.64 1.00
C LEU A 47 -7.39 0.25 2.24
N LEU A 48 -6.56 -0.02 3.24
CA LEU A 48 -6.34 0.86 4.39
C LEU A 48 -5.15 1.78 4.10
N LEU A 49 -5.33 3.09 4.27
CA LEU A 49 -4.25 4.06 4.43
C LEU A 49 -4.18 4.51 5.87
N SER A 50 -3.02 4.35 6.53
CA SER A 50 -2.81 4.83 7.90
C SER A 50 -1.45 5.50 8.07
N CYS A 51 -1.27 6.17 9.22
CA CYS A 51 0.01 6.71 9.62
C CYS A 51 0.98 5.59 10.06
N MET A 52 2.29 5.85 9.93
CA MET A 52 3.36 4.97 10.37
C MET A 52 3.63 5.02 11.89
N ASP A 53 2.83 5.75 12.67
CA ASP A 53 3.09 5.95 14.08
C ASP A 53 3.09 4.62 14.86
N TYR A 54 4.24 4.31 15.46
CA TYR A 54 4.46 3.05 16.17
C TYR A 54 3.49 2.83 17.36
N ARG A 55 2.95 3.91 17.94
CA ARG A 55 2.03 3.86 19.08
C ARG A 55 0.69 3.22 18.70
N LEU A 56 0.34 3.22 17.41
CA LEU A 56 -0.98 2.82 16.93
C LEU A 56 -0.98 1.57 16.05
N ILE A 57 0.14 0.90 15.86
CA ILE A 57 0.21 -0.32 15.04
C ILE A 57 -0.75 -1.39 15.56
N ALA A 58 -0.69 -1.69 16.86
CA ALA A 58 -1.57 -2.69 17.46
C ALA A 58 -3.03 -2.24 17.52
N GLU A 59 -3.28 -0.94 17.75
CA GLU A 59 -4.63 -0.38 17.79
C GLU A 59 -5.31 -0.43 16.42
N THR A 60 -4.56 -0.10 15.36
CA THR A 60 -5.03 -0.19 13.97
C THR A 60 -5.41 -1.64 13.63
N GLU A 61 -4.54 -2.61 13.93
CA GLU A 61 -4.83 -4.02 13.69
C GLU A 61 -6.05 -4.50 14.50
N ARG A 62 -6.15 -4.11 15.77
CA ARG A 62 -7.30 -4.45 16.62
C ARG A 62 -8.60 -3.86 16.07
N TYR A 63 -8.56 -2.60 15.63
CA TYR A 63 -9.71 -1.93 15.04
C TYR A 63 -10.18 -2.62 13.76
N MET A 64 -9.26 -2.92 12.83
CA MET A 64 -9.60 -3.59 11.57
C MET A 64 -10.10 -5.03 11.83
N SER A 65 -9.46 -5.77 12.73
CA SER A 65 -9.90 -7.12 13.12
C SER A 65 -11.27 -7.11 13.78
N GLY A 66 -11.57 -6.14 14.64
CA GLY A 66 -12.87 -5.96 15.27
C GLY A 66 -14.00 -5.67 14.28
N ARG A 67 -13.67 -5.17 13.10
CA ARG A 67 -14.60 -4.96 11.98
C ARG A 67 -14.76 -6.20 11.08
N GLY A 68 -14.12 -7.31 11.39
CA GLY A 68 -14.13 -8.53 10.58
C GLY A 68 -13.27 -8.43 9.31
N LEU A 69 -12.35 -7.46 9.26
CA LEU A 69 -11.48 -7.20 8.10
C LEU A 69 -10.11 -7.90 8.20
N ARG A 70 -9.87 -8.69 9.23
CA ARG A 70 -8.61 -9.44 9.34
C ARG A 70 -8.35 -10.27 8.07
N HIS A 71 -7.17 -10.12 7.47
CA HIS A 71 -6.76 -10.74 6.20
C HIS A 71 -7.65 -10.38 4.99
N LYS A 72 -8.36 -9.24 5.04
CA LYS A 72 -9.26 -8.79 4.00
C LYS A 72 -9.00 -7.36 3.52
N TYR A 73 -7.84 -6.80 3.79
CA TYR A 73 -7.46 -5.49 3.31
C TYR A 73 -5.98 -5.43 2.97
N ASP A 74 -5.65 -4.61 1.98
CA ASP A 74 -4.30 -4.16 1.72
C ASP A 74 -3.98 -2.96 2.62
N HIS A 75 -2.70 -2.75 2.94
CA HIS A 75 -2.33 -1.68 3.85
C HIS A 75 -1.20 -0.82 3.28
N VAL A 76 -1.50 0.44 3.03
CA VAL A 76 -0.51 1.49 2.73
C VAL A 76 -0.25 2.30 3.99
N ILE A 77 1.01 2.44 4.34
CA ILE A 77 1.45 3.17 5.55
C ILE A 77 2.31 4.34 5.11
N LEU A 78 1.84 5.58 5.40
CA LEU A 78 2.56 6.81 5.13
C LEU A 78 2.62 7.68 6.38
N ALA A 79 3.72 8.43 6.57
CA ALA A 79 3.76 9.42 7.64
C ALA A 79 2.65 10.47 7.43
N GLY A 80 1.75 10.60 8.42
CA GLY A 80 0.60 11.51 8.36
C GLY A 80 -0.61 11.02 7.58
N GLY A 81 -0.66 9.73 7.20
CA GLY A 81 -1.84 9.15 6.55
C GLY A 81 -2.37 9.99 5.37
N ALA A 82 -3.55 10.60 5.53
CA ALA A 82 -4.16 11.45 4.49
C ALA A 82 -3.26 12.60 4.04
N LEU A 83 -2.65 13.33 4.98
CA LEU A 83 -1.74 14.43 4.65
C LEU A 83 -0.50 13.93 3.92
N GLY A 84 0.02 12.73 4.27
CA GLY A 84 1.15 12.09 3.58
C GLY A 84 0.85 11.82 2.10
N ALA A 85 -0.39 11.39 1.80
CA ALA A 85 -0.84 11.15 0.44
C ALA A 85 -1.16 12.44 -0.35
N LEU A 86 -1.17 13.61 0.29
CA LEU A 86 -1.53 14.90 -0.32
C LEU A 86 -0.39 15.89 -0.39
N THR A 87 0.60 15.78 0.51
CA THR A 87 1.61 16.82 0.71
C THR A 87 2.54 17.01 -0.48
N GLU A 88 2.74 18.26 -0.87
CA GLU A 88 3.74 18.62 -1.88
C GLU A 88 5.17 18.67 -1.32
N LYS A 89 5.31 18.69 0.00
CA LYS A 89 6.63 18.68 0.67
C LYS A 89 7.40 17.38 0.41
N TYR A 90 6.68 16.29 0.24
CA TYR A 90 7.23 14.96 -0.04
C TYR A 90 6.50 14.30 -1.22
N PRO A 91 6.74 14.75 -2.45
CA PRO A 91 5.95 14.32 -3.63
C PRO A 91 6.04 12.81 -3.90
N ALA A 92 7.14 12.16 -3.53
CA ALA A 92 7.29 10.71 -3.65
C ALA A 92 6.27 9.93 -2.79
N TRP A 93 5.83 10.49 -1.64
CA TRP A 93 4.81 9.84 -0.81
C TRP A 93 3.43 9.88 -1.49
N ASN A 94 3.12 11.00 -2.14
CA ASN A 94 1.94 11.14 -2.95
C ASN A 94 1.89 10.08 -4.05
N GLN A 95 2.94 10.02 -4.87
CA GLN A 95 3.07 9.05 -5.95
C GLN A 95 2.93 7.62 -5.42
N THR A 96 3.62 7.30 -4.33
CA THR A 96 3.55 5.97 -3.69
C THR A 96 2.10 5.57 -3.37
N PHE A 97 1.32 6.47 -2.78
CA PHE A 97 -0.09 6.16 -2.45
C PHE A 97 -0.90 5.80 -3.71
N TRP A 98 -0.82 6.62 -4.76
CA TRP A 98 -1.60 6.42 -5.97
C TRP A 98 -1.20 5.15 -6.71
N GLU A 99 0.09 4.88 -6.83
CA GLU A 99 0.60 3.64 -7.45
C GLU A 99 0.17 2.39 -6.68
N HIS A 100 0.18 2.43 -5.34
CA HIS A 100 -0.30 1.31 -4.53
C HIS A 100 -1.81 1.13 -4.63
N LEU A 101 -2.59 2.21 -4.71
CA LEU A 101 -4.03 2.13 -4.93
C LEU A 101 -4.35 1.49 -6.29
N ASP A 102 -3.64 1.87 -7.36
CA ASP A 102 -3.77 1.25 -8.68
C ASP A 102 -3.48 -0.26 -8.64
N VAL A 103 -2.38 -0.64 -7.98
CA VAL A 103 -2.00 -2.06 -7.83
C VAL A 103 -3.05 -2.83 -7.03
N ALA A 104 -3.57 -2.28 -5.94
CA ALA A 104 -4.61 -2.91 -5.14
C ALA A 104 -5.92 -3.12 -5.91
N ILE A 105 -6.31 -2.13 -6.73
CA ILE A 105 -7.48 -2.27 -7.62
C ILE A 105 -7.24 -3.36 -8.66
N GLN A 106 -6.06 -3.38 -9.29
CA GLN A 106 -5.75 -4.33 -10.37
C GLN A 106 -5.63 -5.78 -9.87
N LEU A 107 -4.92 -5.99 -8.76
CA LEU A 107 -4.63 -7.32 -8.25
C LEU A 107 -5.75 -7.87 -7.36
N HIS A 108 -6.27 -7.05 -6.46
CA HIS A 108 -7.15 -7.47 -5.39
C HIS A 108 -8.59 -6.96 -5.53
N GLN A 109 -8.86 -6.15 -6.57
CA GLN A 109 -10.21 -5.64 -6.87
C GLN A 109 -10.85 -4.89 -5.69
N VAL A 110 -10.05 -4.15 -4.96
CA VAL A 110 -10.56 -3.34 -3.85
C VAL A 110 -11.65 -2.40 -4.34
N HIS A 111 -12.73 -2.30 -3.57
CA HIS A 111 -13.87 -1.43 -3.86
C HIS A 111 -14.07 -0.34 -2.81
N LYS A 112 -13.26 -0.36 -1.74
CA LYS A 112 -13.29 0.61 -0.64
C LYS A 112 -11.88 1.07 -0.28
N VAL A 113 -11.73 2.36 0.01
CA VAL A 113 -10.55 2.94 0.67
C VAL A 113 -10.96 3.39 2.06
N ILE A 114 -10.25 2.91 3.08
CA ILE A 114 -10.38 3.35 4.46
C ILE A 114 -9.19 4.24 4.76
N VAL A 115 -9.43 5.52 5.05
CA VAL A 115 -8.39 6.47 5.44
C VAL A 115 -8.47 6.67 6.95
N LEU A 116 -7.44 6.21 7.66
CA LEU A 116 -7.37 6.26 9.11
C LEU A 116 -6.23 7.17 9.56
N ASP A 117 -6.56 8.40 9.86
CA ASP A 117 -5.66 9.34 10.53
C ASP A 117 -5.69 9.14 12.04
N HIS A 118 -4.77 9.78 12.73
CA HIS A 118 -4.76 9.72 14.20
C HIS A 118 -4.40 11.07 14.83
N ARG A 119 -4.84 11.25 16.07
CA ARG A 119 -4.55 12.44 16.88
C ARG A 119 -3.09 12.45 17.35
N ASP A 120 -2.59 13.63 17.69
CA ASP A 120 -1.20 13.83 18.12
C ASP A 120 -0.19 13.31 17.08
N CYS A 121 -0.46 13.61 15.80
CA CYS A 121 0.35 13.13 14.70
C CYS A 121 1.57 14.03 14.46
N GLY A 122 2.77 13.54 14.79
CA GLY A 122 4.02 14.28 14.59
C GLY A 122 4.30 14.62 13.10
N ALA A 123 3.79 13.85 12.16
CA ALA A 123 3.94 14.15 10.74
C ALA A 123 3.15 15.41 10.33
N TYR A 124 2.00 15.67 10.93
CA TYR A 124 1.26 16.91 10.72
C TYR A 124 2.08 18.12 11.19
N GLN A 125 2.72 18.02 12.36
CA GLN A 125 3.62 19.06 12.85
C GLN A 125 4.82 19.28 11.89
N VAL A 126 5.46 18.22 11.42
CA VAL A 126 6.62 18.31 10.51
C VAL A 126 6.23 18.92 9.17
N ILE A 127 5.05 18.56 8.64
CA ILE A 127 4.62 18.98 7.30
C ILE A 127 4.05 20.41 7.33
N LEU A 128 3.17 20.70 8.28
CA LEU A 128 2.43 21.97 8.38
C LEU A 128 3.11 23.01 9.27
N GLY A 129 4.11 22.61 10.07
CA GLY A 129 4.90 23.54 10.91
C GLY A 129 4.24 23.94 12.22
N GLU A 130 3.16 23.25 12.64
CA GLU A 130 2.42 23.56 13.85
C GLU A 130 2.07 22.30 14.66
N ASP A 131 2.15 22.40 15.98
CA ASP A 131 1.75 21.35 16.92
C ASP A 131 0.25 21.48 17.23
N PHE A 132 -0.56 20.68 16.53
CA PHE A 132 -2.02 20.69 16.66
C PHE A 132 -2.51 19.93 17.90
N ALA A 133 -1.70 19.08 18.54
CA ALA A 133 -2.11 18.28 19.68
C ALA A 133 -2.52 19.14 20.89
N LYS A 134 -2.08 20.41 20.94
CA LYS A 134 -2.39 21.38 22.00
C LYS A 134 -3.80 21.98 21.90
N ASP A 135 -4.43 21.91 20.73
CA ASP A 135 -5.78 22.40 20.48
C ASP A 135 -6.60 21.33 19.76
N ARG A 136 -7.39 20.57 20.53
CA ARG A 136 -8.17 19.46 20.03
C ARG A 136 -9.18 19.86 18.95
N ALA A 137 -9.76 21.05 19.05
CA ALA A 137 -10.73 21.52 18.06
C ALA A 137 -10.05 21.85 16.73
N LYS A 138 -8.93 22.55 16.78
CA LYS A 138 -8.10 22.85 15.61
C LYS A 138 -7.53 21.59 14.99
N GLU A 139 -7.02 20.65 15.80
CA GLU A 139 -6.54 19.35 15.33
C GLU A 139 -7.63 18.61 14.56
N THR A 140 -8.85 18.53 15.12
CA THR A 140 -9.99 17.90 14.45
C THR A 140 -10.27 18.54 13.09
N THR A 141 -10.29 19.87 13.03
CA THR A 141 -10.54 20.62 11.79
C THR A 141 -9.48 20.31 10.74
N VAL A 142 -8.21 20.38 11.10
CA VAL A 142 -7.09 20.14 10.18
C VAL A 142 -7.10 18.72 9.64
N HIS A 143 -7.32 17.71 10.50
CA HIS A 143 -7.44 16.32 10.04
C HIS A 143 -8.66 16.15 9.12
N ALA A 144 -9.82 16.72 9.48
CA ALA A 144 -11.03 16.64 8.65
C ALA A 144 -10.81 17.24 7.26
N GLU A 145 -10.13 18.37 7.17
CA GLU A 145 -9.80 19.00 5.87
C GLU A 145 -8.92 18.10 5.01
N GLN A 146 -7.86 17.50 5.57
CA GLN A 146 -6.98 16.61 4.80
C GLN A 146 -7.70 15.32 4.37
N LEU A 147 -8.45 14.71 5.27
CA LEU A 147 -9.27 13.53 4.97
C LEU A 147 -10.28 13.80 3.85
N GLN A 148 -11.01 14.93 3.92
CA GLN A 148 -11.96 15.33 2.88
C GLN A 148 -11.29 15.66 1.54
N ASN A 149 -10.12 16.29 1.56
CA ASN A 149 -9.36 16.60 0.35
C ASN A 149 -8.88 15.32 -0.33
N LEU A 150 -8.39 14.34 0.43
CA LEU A 150 -8.00 13.05 -0.12
C LEU A 150 -9.21 12.30 -0.71
N ARG A 151 -10.34 12.26 0.01
CA ARG A 151 -11.60 11.67 -0.50
C ARG A 151 -12.01 12.28 -1.84
N LYS A 152 -12.00 13.60 -1.95
CA LYS A 152 -12.34 14.29 -3.19
C LYS A 152 -11.46 13.84 -4.35
N ARG A 153 -10.15 13.73 -4.14
CA ARG A 153 -9.22 13.28 -5.17
C ARG A 153 -9.44 11.82 -5.53
N ILE A 154 -9.64 10.92 -4.54
CA ILE A 154 -9.90 9.50 -4.81
C ILE A 154 -11.18 9.34 -5.63
N VAL A 155 -12.29 9.97 -5.23
CA VAL A 155 -13.59 9.85 -5.93
C VAL A 155 -13.54 10.47 -7.32
N ALA A 156 -12.78 11.54 -7.53
CA ALA A 156 -12.59 12.14 -8.84
C ALA A 156 -11.84 11.19 -9.81
N GLN A 157 -10.86 10.44 -9.33
CA GLN A 157 -10.08 9.51 -10.15
C GLN A 157 -10.74 8.13 -10.25
N TYR A 158 -11.39 7.67 -9.20
CA TYR A 158 -12.04 6.36 -9.09
C TYR A 158 -13.48 6.50 -8.56
N PRO A 159 -14.44 6.90 -9.41
CA PRO A 159 -15.82 7.19 -8.95
C PRO A 159 -16.57 5.99 -8.35
N SER A 160 -16.11 4.78 -8.64
CA SER A 160 -16.70 3.53 -8.12
C SER A 160 -16.19 3.15 -6.72
N LEU A 161 -15.15 3.79 -6.21
CA LEU A 161 -14.61 3.47 -4.91
C LEU A 161 -15.43 4.14 -3.79
N GLU A 162 -15.79 3.37 -2.80
CA GLU A 162 -16.26 3.88 -1.51
C GLU A 162 -15.06 4.41 -0.71
N VAL A 163 -15.23 5.57 -0.06
CA VAL A 163 -14.17 6.16 0.78
C VAL A 163 -14.71 6.42 2.18
N GLU A 164 -14.10 5.79 3.17
CA GLU A 164 -14.41 5.96 4.59
C GLU A 164 -13.30 6.77 5.27
N LEU A 165 -13.68 7.80 6.02
CA LEU A 165 -12.75 8.72 6.70
C LEU A 165 -12.85 8.54 8.20
N LEU A 166 -11.71 8.31 8.84
CA LEU A 166 -11.61 7.95 10.24
C LEU A 166 -10.48 8.72 10.94
N LEU A 167 -10.70 9.06 12.20
CA LEU A 167 -9.70 9.67 13.08
C LEU A 167 -9.60 8.85 14.38
N MET A 168 -8.42 8.30 14.66
CA MET A 168 -8.14 7.46 15.83
C MET A 168 -7.47 8.28 16.93
N SER A 169 -7.94 8.14 18.15
CA SER A 169 -7.25 8.64 19.35
C SER A 169 -6.13 7.68 19.77
N LEU A 170 -5.16 8.15 20.58
CA LEU A 170 -4.05 7.30 21.04
C LEU A 170 -4.49 6.11 21.90
N ASP A 171 -5.70 6.14 22.47
CA ASP A 171 -6.32 5.02 23.18
C ASP A 171 -7.05 4.02 22.28
N GLY A 172 -6.92 4.17 20.96
CA GLY A 172 -7.53 3.29 19.95
C GLY A 172 -9.01 3.56 19.64
N LYS A 173 -9.63 4.57 20.25
CA LYS A 173 -11.00 4.96 19.90
C LYS A 173 -11.02 5.65 18.55
N VAL A 174 -11.98 5.27 17.71
CA VAL A 174 -12.12 5.78 16.35
C VAL A 174 -13.43 6.53 16.19
N GLU A 175 -13.35 7.71 15.61
CA GLU A 175 -14.50 8.53 15.21
C GLU A 175 -14.56 8.64 13.68
N LYS A 176 -15.78 8.68 13.13
CA LYS A 176 -15.99 8.92 11.71
C LYS A 176 -15.92 10.42 11.43
N VAL A 177 -15.25 10.76 10.34
CA VAL A 177 -15.19 12.13 9.82
C VAL A 177 -16.15 12.23 8.64
N SER A 178 -17.10 13.15 8.74
CA SER A 178 -18.15 13.40 7.73
C SER A 178 -17.70 14.41 6.68
#